data_090cf0669f1a504c4e7ab49e6b460922
#
_entry.id   090cf0669f1a504c4e7ab49e6b460922
#
_cell.length_a   1.000
_cell.length_b   1.000
_cell.length_c   1.000
_cell.angle_alpha   90.00
_cell.angle_beta   90.00
_cell.angle_gamma   90.00
#
_symmetry.space_group_name_H-M   'P 1'
#
loop_
_entity.id
_entity.type
_entity.pdbx_description
1 polymer ?
#
loop_
_entity_poly.entity_id
_entity_poly.type
_entity_poly.pdbx_seq_one_letter_code
_entity_poly.pdbx_strand_id
1 'polypeptide(L)'
;MKAEENLFENNFQRQSPKDFQSFEQNPQTIIKRGWDQDTDKIKMLEEGYDLMGFSGFSGPNVSPNLAKVHGEKLKADLILIYDRQVNENSRASAIQRAREKVLAAKRAENKGEITEIEITEEDLADSNALYVFYASYWVKLPKPTFGTHFIKLEKGSDEVEVPGALVIAVIKGSPAAKAGISRNDSIIKVDQVDVNTPDDLIAVVRKNKGKSVNVEYIRGGKKESVAVDL
;
A
#
# COMPACT_ATOMS: atom_id res chain seq x y z
N MET A 1 6.39 27.51 18.99
CA MET A 1 5.61 26.27 18.74
C MET A 1 6.59 25.17 18.39
N LYS A 2 6.66 24.07 19.16
CA LYS A 2 7.43 22.87 18.72
C LYS A 2 6.70 22.34 17.48
N ALA A 3 7.45 22.09 16.41
CA ALA A 3 6.89 21.40 15.25
C ALA A 3 6.35 20.05 15.73
N GLU A 4 5.12 19.71 15.34
CA GLU A 4 4.51 18.43 15.64
C GLU A 4 5.37 17.34 15.01
N GLU A 5 5.76 16.35 15.81
CA GLU A 5 6.61 15.25 15.36
C GLU A 5 5.87 14.39 14.35
N ASN A 6 6.45 14.22 13.15
CA ASN A 6 5.81 13.41 12.11
C ASN A 6 6.12 11.92 12.30
N LEU A 7 5.24 11.21 13.00
CA LEU A 7 5.39 9.78 13.26
C LEU A 7 5.41 8.92 12.00
N PHE A 8 4.79 9.34 10.90
CA PHE A 8 4.88 8.63 9.63
C PHE A 8 6.28 8.74 9.02
N GLU A 9 6.93 9.89 9.13
CA GLU A 9 8.32 10.09 8.69
C GLU A 9 9.31 9.29 9.54
N ASN A 10 9.16 9.34 10.87
CA ASN A 10 10.05 8.67 11.80
C ASN A 10 10.02 7.14 11.72
N ASN A 11 8.88 6.58 11.33
CA ASN A 11 8.68 5.13 11.20
C ASN A 11 8.70 4.65 9.75
N PHE A 12 9.22 5.45 8.82
CA PHE A 12 9.27 5.09 7.41
C PHE A 12 10.34 4.04 7.13
N GLN A 13 9.95 2.97 6.47
CA GLN A 13 10.80 1.88 5.98
C GLN A 13 10.80 1.87 4.46
N ARG A 14 11.93 2.21 3.85
CA ARG A 14 12.08 2.22 2.41
C ARG A 14 12.23 0.81 1.86
N GLN A 15 11.51 0.51 0.78
CA GLN A 15 11.54 -0.77 0.07
C GLN A 15 12.17 -0.65 -1.33
N SER A 16 12.31 0.56 -1.84
CA SER A 16 12.86 0.86 -3.16
C SER A 16 14.22 1.55 -3.06
N PRO A 17 15.03 1.63 -4.14
CA PRO A 17 16.22 2.46 -4.21
C PRO A 17 15.94 3.92 -3.82
N LYS A 18 16.96 4.65 -3.33
CA LYS A 18 16.80 6.03 -2.82
C LYS A 18 16.37 7.02 -3.90
N ASP A 19 16.78 6.80 -5.14
CA ASP A 19 16.47 7.60 -6.32
C ASP A 19 15.12 7.24 -6.97
N PHE A 20 14.44 6.21 -6.47
CA PHE A 20 13.12 5.82 -6.93
C PHE A 20 12.08 6.84 -6.44
N GLN A 21 11.51 7.60 -7.37
CA GLN A 21 10.54 8.66 -7.14
C GLN A 21 9.58 8.76 -8.32
N SER A 22 8.53 9.59 -8.19
CA SER A 22 7.58 9.82 -9.28
C SER A 22 8.27 10.23 -10.58
N PHE A 23 7.71 9.77 -11.69
CA PHE A 23 8.11 10.22 -13.02
C PHE A 23 7.76 11.71 -13.25
N GLU A 24 6.75 12.21 -12.56
CA GLU A 24 6.39 13.64 -12.58
C GLU A 24 7.36 14.43 -11.68
N GLN A 25 7.83 15.57 -12.16
CA GLN A 25 8.78 16.41 -11.40
C GLN A 25 8.18 16.93 -10.10
N ASN A 26 6.86 17.26 -10.11
CA ASN A 26 6.12 17.75 -8.97
C ASN A 26 4.79 17.00 -8.87
N PRO A 27 4.78 15.76 -8.39
CA PRO A 27 3.56 14.98 -8.28
C PRO A 27 2.62 15.62 -7.25
N GLN A 28 1.34 15.69 -7.59
CA GLN A 28 0.32 16.00 -6.59
C GLN A 28 0.04 14.74 -5.77
N THR A 29 0.71 14.61 -4.63
CA THR A 29 0.54 13.47 -3.76
C THR A 29 -0.91 13.32 -3.31
N ILE A 30 -1.57 12.23 -3.70
CA ILE A 30 -2.94 11.91 -3.33
C ILE A 30 -2.91 10.97 -2.13
N ILE A 31 -3.75 11.23 -1.12
CA ILE A 31 -3.97 10.33 0.00
C ILE A 31 -5.34 9.68 -0.13
N LYS A 32 -5.40 8.36 0.06
CA LYS A 32 -6.63 7.57 0.08
C LYS A 32 -6.64 6.64 1.28
N ARG A 33 -7.82 6.34 1.81
CA ARG A 33 -7.98 5.28 2.81
C ARG A 33 -7.98 3.93 2.11
N GLY A 34 -7.11 3.02 2.56
CA GLY A 34 -7.10 1.64 2.12
C GLY A 34 -8.15 0.81 2.87
N TRP A 35 -8.42 -0.38 2.36
CA TRP A 35 -9.37 -1.33 2.93
C TRP A 35 -8.65 -2.55 3.50
N ASP A 36 -7.87 -3.22 2.66
CA ASP A 36 -7.09 -4.42 3.01
C ASP A 36 -5.70 -4.30 2.37
N GLN A 37 -4.65 -4.40 3.20
CA GLN A 37 -3.28 -4.11 2.77
C GLN A 37 -2.81 -5.03 1.63
N ASP A 38 -3.14 -6.32 1.69
CA ASP A 38 -2.68 -7.30 0.70
C ASP A 38 -3.42 -7.15 -0.62
N THR A 39 -4.75 -7.02 -0.56
CA THR A 39 -5.59 -6.81 -1.74
C THR A 39 -5.28 -5.48 -2.42
N ASP A 40 -5.15 -4.40 -1.64
CA ASP A 40 -4.85 -3.08 -2.15
C ASP A 40 -3.45 -3.02 -2.77
N LYS A 41 -2.46 -3.72 -2.19
CA LYS A 41 -1.11 -3.86 -2.74
C LYS A 41 -1.14 -4.46 -4.15
N ILE A 42 -1.84 -5.58 -4.32
CA ILE A 42 -1.97 -6.22 -5.64
C ILE A 42 -2.66 -5.27 -6.63
N LYS A 43 -3.75 -4.63 -6.22
CA LYS A 43 -4.48 -3.68 -7.04
C LYS A 43 -3.60 -2.51 -7.49
N MET A 44 -2.77 -1.97 -6.59
CA MET A 44 -1.83 -0.89 -6.92
C MET A 44 -0.81 -1.32 -7.97
N LEU A 45 -0.24 -2.53 -7.83
CA LEU A 45 0.67 -3.11 -8.81
C LEU A 45 -0.01 -3.30 -10.17
N GLU A 46 -1.24 -3.82 -10.21
CA GLU A 46 -2.04 -3.98 -11.43
C GLU A 46 -2.40 -2.65 -12.09
N GLU A 47 -2.54 -1.59 -11.33
CA GLU A 47 -2.76 -0.23 -11.84
C GLU A 47 -1.46 0.47 -12.25
N GLY A 48 -0.32 -0.23 -12.22
CA GLY A 48 0.98 0.25 -12.66
C GLY A 48 1.63 1.24 -11.68
N TYR A 49 1.40 1.04 -10.39
CA TYR A 49 2.18 1.68 -9.34
C TYR A 49 3.23 0.71 -8.80
N ASP A 50 4.28 1.25 -8.21
CA ASP A 50 5.25 0.48 -7.46
C ASP A 50 5.49 1.08 -6.08
N LEU A 51 5.84 0.22 -5.10
CA LEU A 51 5.94 0.57 -3.70
C LEU A 51 7.29 1.22 -3.39
N MET A 52 7.26 2.46 -2.89
CA MET A 52 8.46 3.13 -2.38
C MET A 52 8.87 2.62 -1.00
N GLY A 53 7.88 2.38 -0.15
CA GLY A 53 8.05 2.00 1.25
C GLY A 53 6.77 2.20 2.03
N PHE A 54 6.86 1.98 3.33
CA PHE A 54 5.71 2.10 4.23
C PHE A 54 6.13 2.67 5.59
N SER A 55 5.15 3.18 6.33
CA SER A 55 5.27 3.57 7.73
C SER A 55 4.28 2.75 8.55
N GLY A 56 4.73 2.16 9.66
CA GLY A 56 3.88 1.41 10.57
C GLY A 56 4.23 1.72 12.02
N PHE A 57 3.24 2.11 12.82
CA PHE A 57 3.41 2.41 14.23
C PHE A 57 2.11 2.32 15.02
N SER A 58 2.22 2.29 16.35
CA SER A 58 1.09 2.44 17.26
C SER A 58 1.27 3.72 18.09
N GLY A 59 0.18 4.45 18.32
CA GLY A 59 0.25 5.71 19.03
C GLY A 59 -1.12 6.35 19.24
N PRO A 60 -1.15 7.59 19.76
CA PRO A 60 -2.37 8.38 19.87
C PRO A 60 -2.95 8.66 18.47
N ASN A 61 -4.15 9.19 18.41
CA ASN A 61 -4.73 9.62 17.14
C ASN A 61 -3.88 10.73 16.52
N VAL A 62 -3.38 10.49 15.31
CA VAL A 62 -2.58 11.45 14.54
C VAL A 62 -3.23 11.76 13.21
N SER A 63 -3.07 13.02 12.77
CA SER A 63 -3.65 13.47 11.51
C SER A 63 -3.09 12.71 10.31
N PRO A 64 -3.94 12.17 9.42
CA PRO A 64 -3.51 11.60 8.14
C PRO A 64 -2.71 12.58 7.27
N ASN A 65 -2.88 13.89 7.46
CA ASN A 65 -2.11 14.90 6.74
C ASN A 65 -0.61 14.80 6.99
N LEU A 66 -0.16 14.28 8.13
CA LEU A 66 1.26 14.02 8.39
C LEU A 66 1.84 12.97 7.45
N ALA A 67 1.06 11.94 7.09
CA ALA A 67 1.46 10.99 6.04
C ALA A 67 1.58 11.69 4.67
N LYS A 68 0.65 12.61 4.35
CA LYS A 68 0.71 13.38 3.11
C LYS A 68 1.97 14.25 3.03
N VAL A 69 2.27 14.99 4.10
CA VAL A 69 3.50 15.82 4.19
C VAL A 69 4.75 14.97 3.96
N HIS A 70 4.80 13.77 4.55
CA HIS A 70 5.93 12.85 4.31
C HIS A 70 5.97 12.34 2.87
N GLY A 71 4.83 11.97 2.29
CA GLY A 71 4.74 11.51 0.90
C GLY A 71 5.15 12.58 -0.12
N GLU A 72 4.84 13.84 0.14
CA GLU A 72 5.30 14.99 -0.68
C GLU A 72 6.83 15.11 -0.64
N LYS A 73 7.47 14.95 0.54
CA LYS A 73 8.94 14.90 0.67
C LYS A 73 9.55 13.72 -0.11
N LEU A 74 8.86 12.58 -0.14
CA LEU A 74 9.27 11.39 -0.90
C LEU A 74 9.02 11.53 -2.40
N LYS A 75 8.23 12.50 -2.85
CA LYS A 75 7.68 12.63 -4.20
C LYS A 75 6.85 11.40 -4.60
N ALA A 76 6.03 10.91 -3.70
CA ALA A 76 5.08 9.85 -3.95
C ALA A 76 3.86 10.40 -4.71
N ASP A 77 3.30 9.62 -5.64
CA ASP A 77 2.07 9.97 -6.35
C ASP A 77 0.83 9.67 -5.52
N LEU A 78 0.87 8.58 -4.76
CA LEU A 78 -0.28 8.12 -3.97
C LEU A 78 0.16 7.51 -2.64
N ILE A 79 -0.66 7.77 -1.62
CA ILE A 79 -0.53 7.16 -0.29
C ILE A 79 -1.81 6.41 0.02
N LEU A 80 -1.68 5.15 0.43
CA LEU A 80 -2.77 4.42 1.07
C LEU A 80 -2.54 4.42 2.58
N ILE A 81 -3.53 4.90 3.32
CA ILE A 81 -3.49 4.94 4.79
C ILE A 81 -4.52 4.00 5.39
N TYR A 82 -4.11 3.32 6.43
CA TYR A 82 -4.94 2.39 7.22
C TYR A 82 -4.76 2.76 8.69
N ASP A 83 -5.87 2.88 9.39
CA ASP A 83 -5.89 3.11 10.83
C ASP A 83 -6.94 2.23 11.49
N ARG A 84 -6.60 1.72 12.66
CA ARG A 84 -7.51 0.93 13.48
C ARG A 84 -7.29 1.26 14.94
N GLN A 85 -8.37 1.56 15.64
CA GLN A 85 -8.34 1.67 17.09
C GLN A 85 -8.20 0.29 17.74
N VAL A 86 -7.24 0.15 18.64
CA VAL A 86 -6.89 -1.14 19.26
C VAL A 86 -7.67 -1.41 20.54
N ASN A 87 -7.93 -0.35 21.33
CA ASN A 87 -8.60 -0.48 22.60
C ASN A 87 -10.10 -0.08 22.46
N GLU A 88 -10.95 -1.04 22.13
CA GLU A 88 -12.41 -0.81 22.02
C GLU A 88 -13.04 -0.40 23.37
N ASN A 89 -12.42 -0.72 24.50
CA ASN A 89 -12.87 -0.29 25.83
C ASN A 89 -12.82 1.23 26.03
N SER A 90 -12.10 1.96 25.22
CA SER A 90 -11.96 3.41 25.30
C SER A 90 -13.25 4.14 24.96
N ARG A 91 -14.05 3.63 24.02
CA ARG A 91 -15.32 4.25 23.63
C ARG A 91 -16.36 4.12 24.74
N ALA A 92 -16.39 2.99 25.46
CA ALA A 92 -17.23 2.79 26.63
C ALA A 92 -16.80 3.70 27.80
N SER A 93 -15.48 3.87 28.02
CA SER A 93 -14.95 4.74 29.06
C SER A 93 -15.13 6.22 28.73
N ALA A 94 -15.08 6.65 27.45
CA ALA A 94 -15.39 8.00 27.03
C ALA A 94 -16.88 8.35 27.29
N ILE A 95 -17.78 7.43 26.94
CA ILE A 95 -19.22 7.58 27.23
C ILE A 95 -19.46 7.62 28.74
N GLN A 96 -18.74 6.82 29.53
CA GLN A 96 -18.88 6.83 30.98
C GLN A 96 -18.39 8.13 31.60
N ARG A 97 -17.24 8.68 31.13
CA ARG A 97 -16.74 10.00 31.56
C ARG A 97 -17.71 11.12 31.21
N ALA A 98 -18.28 11.12 29.99
CA ALA A 98 -19.29 12.08 29.60
C ALA A 98 -20.55 12.00 30.51
N ARG A 99 -21.00 10.77 30.85
CA ARG A 99 -22.10 10.58 31.82
C ARG A 99 -21.75 11.08 33.22
N GLU A 100 -20.54 10.84 33.71
CA GLU A 100 -20.08 11.32 35.01
C GLU A 100 -19.97 12.83 35.04
N LYS A 101 -19.54 13.49 33.96
CA LYS A 101 -19.51 14.94 33.81
C LYS A 101 -20.93 15.53 33.93
N VAL A 102 -21.90 14.94 33.20
CA VAL A 102 -23.31 15.33 33.29
C VAL A 102 -23.87 15.15 34.69
N LEU A 103 -23.57 14.03 35.37
CA LEU A 103 -24.01 13.76 36.73
C LEU A 103 -23.37 14.70 37.76
N ALA A 104 -22.08 15.02 37.59
CA ALA A 104 -21.36 15.96 38.44
C ALA A 104 -21.96 17.39 38.32
N ALA A 105 -22.21 17.85 37.08
CA ALA A 105 -22.86 19.13 36.85
C ALA A 105 -24.23 19.19 37.46
N LYS A 106 -25.05 18.15 37.30
CA LYS A 106 -26.40 18.06 37.96
C LYS A 106 -26.31 18.06 39.48
N ARG A 107 -25.27 17.53 40.10
CA ARG A 107 -25.02 17.56 41.52
C ARG A 107 -24.59 18.95 42.03
N ALA A 108 -23.84 19.68 41.22
CA ALA A 108 -23.36 21.04 41.52
C ALA A 108 -24.52 22.07 41.45
N GLU A 109 -25.51 21.82 40.60
CA GLU A 109 -26.66 22.69 40.36
C GLU A 109 -27.86 22.46 41.32
N ASN A 110 -27.63 22.09 42.57
CA ASN A 110 -28.71 21.82 43.56
C ASN A 110 -29.71 22.99 43.75
N LYS A 111 -30.00 23.77 42.71
CA LYS A 111 -31.01 24.83 42.58
C LYS A 111 -31.73 24.73 41.21
N GLY A 112 -32.63 23.81 41.08
CA GLY A 112 -33.93 23.93 40.43
C GLY A 112 -34.04 24.22 38.93
N GLU A 113 -32.98 24.47 38.15
CA GLU A 113 -33.06 24.67 36.71
C GLU A 113 -32.17 23.67 35.99
N ILE A 114 -32.77 22.95 35.04
CA ILE A 114 -32.05 21.99 34.18
C ILE A 114 -31.41 22.83 33.05
N THR A 115 -30.13 23.16 33.20
CA THR A 115 -29.32 23.68 32.07
C THR A 115 -28.98 22.52 31.16
N GLU A 116 -29.19 22.66 29.86
CA GLU A 116 -28.72 21.75 28.85
C GLU A 116 -27.17 21.71 28.91
N ILE A 117 -26.63 20.53 29.18
CA ILE A 117 -25.17 20.32 29.16
C ILE A 117 -24.82 19.81 27.75
N GLU A 118 -24.13 20.65 27.01
CA GLU A 118 -23.62 20.29 25.69
C GLU A 118 -22.43 19.35 25.87
N ILE A 119 -22.55 18.11 25.37
CA ILE A 119 -21.46 17.14 25.31
C ILE A 119 -20.77 17.37 23.97
N THR A 120 -19.54 17.86 24.02
CA THR A 120 -18.73 18.15 22.82
C THR A 120 -18.07 16.88 22.29
N GLU A 121 -17.62 16.91 21.03
CA GLU A 121 -16.82 15.83 20.46
C GLU A 121 -15.52 15.60 21.26
N GLU A 122 -14.95 16.65 21.86
CA GLU A 122 -13.78 16.56 22.74
C GLU A 122 -14.07 15.79 24.03
N ASP A 123 -15.27 15.91 24.60
CA ASP A 123 -15.69 15.15 25.78
C ASP A 123 -15.86 13.66 25.47
N LEU A 124 -16.15 13.32 24.21
CA LEU A 124 -16.24 11.95 23.71
C LEU A 124 -14.90 11.42 23.20
N ALA A 125 -13.95 12.30 22.91
CA ALA A 125 -12.61 11.91 22.50
C ALA A 125 -11.88 11.21 23.65
N ASP A 126 -11.42 10.00 23.40
CA ASP A 126 -10.62 9.26 24.37
C ASP A 126 -9.15 9.66 24.24
N SER A 127 -8.66 10.45 25.19
CA SER A 127 -7.23 10.84 25.26
C SER A 127 -6.27 9.65 25.40
N ASN A 128 -6.79 8.47 25.77
CA ASN A 128 -6.03 7.22 25.89
C ASN A 128 -6.29 6.26 24.72
N ALA A 129 -7.01 6.71 23.68
CA ALA A 129 -7.23 5.88 22.50
C ALA A 129 -5.90 5.54 21.83
N LEU A 130 -5.63 4.26 21.68
CA LEU A 130 -4.47 3.75 20.98
C LEU A 130 -4.88 3.27 19.59
N TYR A 131 -4.19 3.77 18.60
CA TYR A 131 -4.39 3.41 17.20
C TYR A 131 -3.17 2.67 16.65
N VAL A 132 -3.40 1.76 15.73
CA VAL A 132 -2.38 1.22 14.84
C VAL A 132 -2.55 1.90 13.49
N PHE A 133 -1.47 2.52 13.03
CA PHE A 133 -1.39 3.17 11.73
C PHE A 133 -0.50 2.38 10.79
N TYR A 134 -0.89 2.32 9.53
CA TYR A 134 -0.05 1.88 8.43
C TYR A 134 -0.28 2.80 7.24
N ALA A 135 0.79 3.25 6.61
CA ALA A 135 0.73 4.05 5.40
C ALA A 135 1.72 3.49 4.38
N SER A 136 1.28 3.23 3.16
CA SER A 136 2.13 2.81 2.04
C SER A 136 2.23 3.91 0.99
N TYR A 137 3.44 4.12 0.46
CA TYR A 137 3.79 5.21 -0.45
C TYR A 137 4.11 4.64 -1.82
N TRP A 138 3.45 5.15 -2.86
CA TRP A 138 3.43 4.59 -4.19
C TRP A 138 3.81 5.61 -5.24
N VAL A 139 4.54 5.15 -6.26
CA VAL A 139 4.81 5.94 -7.47
C VAL A 139 4.19 5.29 -8.68
N LYS A 140 3.68 6.11 -9.59
CA LYS A 140 3.18 5.68 -10.89
C LYS A 140 4.35 5.33 -11.79
N LEU A 141 4.35 4.12 -12.35
CA LEU A 141 5.35 3.72 -13.31
C LEU A 141 5.06 4.30 -14.70
N PRO A 142 6.10 4.57 -15.49
CA PRO A 142 5.92 4.86 -16.91
C PRO A 142 5.28 3.66 -17.62
N LYS A 143 4.75 3.88 -18.82
CA LYS A 143 4.12 2.80 -19.60
C LYS A 143 5.08 1.62 -19.77
N PRO A 144 4.72 0.43 -19.31
CA PRO A 144 5.65 -0.71 -19.31
C PRO A 144 5.83 -1.29 -20.70
N THR A 145 7.02 -1.81 -20.97
CA THR A 145 7.32 -2.56 -22.20
C THR A 145 6.71 -3.96 -22.19
N PHE A 146 6.66 -4.61 -21.04
CA PHE A 146 6.02 -5.94 -20.86
C PHE A 146 4.84 -5.84 -19.90
N GLY A 147 5.07 -5.41 -18.66
CA GLY A 147 4.04 -5.03 -17.72
C GLY A 147 3.63 -6.10 -16.74
N THR A 148 4.59 -6.79 -16.16
CA THR A 148 4.39 -7.70 -15.02
C THR A 148 5.25 -7.27 -13.84
N HIS A 149 4.72 -7.49 -12.64
CA HIS A 149 5.51 -7.54 -11.41
C HIS A 149 5.76 -9.01 -11.07
N PHE A 150 6.97 -9.33 -10.64
CA PHE A 150 7.38 -10.70 -10.35
C PHE A 150 8.27 -10.76 -9.11
N ILE A 151 8.36 -11.95 -8.53
CA ILE A 151 9.27 -12.27 -7.43
C ILE A 151 10.21 -13.38 -7.85
N LYS A 152 11.40 -13.36 -7.27
CA LYS A 152 12.32 -14.50 -7.27
C LYS A 152 11.95 -15.34 -6.05
N LEU A 153 11.63 -16.61 -6.28
CA LEU A 153 11.51 -17.56 -5.18
C LEU A 153 12.92 -17.94 -4.72
N GLU A 154 13.25 -17.68 -3.45
CA GLU A 154 14.53 -18.10 -2.89
C GLU A 154 14.52 -19.60 -2.60
N LYS A 155 15.65 -20.27 -2.91
CA LYS A 155 15.84 -21.68 -2.57
C LYS A 155 15.82 -21.82 -1.03
N GLY A 156 14.84 -22.55 -0.51
CA GLY A 156 14.74 -22.84 0.93
C GLY A 156 13.41 -22.54 1.59
N SER A 157 12.43 -21.95 0.89
CA SER A 157 11.05 -21.95 1.34
C SER A 157 10.44 -23.32 1.07
N ASP A 158 9.65 -23.85 2.01
CA ASP A 158 8.88 -25.10 1.85
C ASP A 158 7.83 -25.05 0.71
N GLU A 159 7.82 -23.97 -0.06
CA GLU A 159 6.99 -23.79 -1.24
C GLU A 159 7.63 -24.48 -2.45
N VAL A 160 6.77 -25.12 -3.23
CA VAL A 160 7.14 -25.84 -4.48
C VAL A 160 8.01 -24.93 -5.36
N GLU A 161 9.20 -25.41 -5.72
CA GLU A 161 10.12 -24.70 -6.62
C GLU A 161 9.45 -24.50 -7.99
N VAL A 162 8.94 -23.29 -8.22
CA VAL A 162 8.34 -22.91 -9.51
C VAL A 162 9.46 -22.32 -10.35
N PRO A 163 9.86 -22.95 -11.48
CA PRO A 163 10.94 -22.43 -12.32
C PRO A 163 10.55 -21.11 -12.96
N GLY A 164 11.51 -20.22 -13.18
CA GLY A 164 11.30 -18.98 -13.91
C GLY A 164 10.96 -17.76 -13.04
N ALA A 165 10.28 -16.79 -13.65
CA ALA A 165 9.81 -15.58 -13.01
C ALA A 165 8.31 -15.68 -12.67
N LEU A 166 7.97 -15.81 -11.37
CA LEU A 166 6.59 -15.90 -10.91
C LEU A 166 5.91 -14.52 -10.98
N VAL A 167 4.82 -14.44 -11.72
CA VAL A 167 4.03 -13.22 -11.89
C VAL A 167 3.13 -13.01 -10.67
N ILE A 168 3.35 -11.90 -9.94
CA ILE A 168 2.54 -11.52 -8.78
C ILE A 168 1.42 -10.51 -9.13
N ALA A 169 1.63 -9.73 -10.19
CA ALA A 169 0.62 -8.83 -10.74
C ALA A 169 0.89 -8.53 -12.21
N VAL A 170 -0.16 -8.24 -12.98
CA VAL A 170 -0.08 -7.83 -14.39
C VAL A 170 -0.68 -6.45 -14.55
N ILE A 171 0.09 -5.51 -15.07
CA ILE A 171 -0.33 -4.12 -15.25
C ILE A 171 -1.44 -4.05 -16.30
N LYS A 172 -2.58 -3.49 -15.94
CA LYS A 172 -3.75 -3.34 -16.82
C LYS A 172 -3.39 -2.62 -18.12
N GLY A 173 -3.84 -3.19 -19.23
CA GLY A 173 -3.60 -2.63 -20.57
C GLY A 173 -2.16 -2.75 -21.09
N SER A 174 -1.25 -3.40 -20.34
CA SER A 174 0.11 -3.71 -20.77
C SER A 174 0.15 -4.75 -21.90
N PRO A 175 1.28 -4.92 -22.60
CA PRO A 175 1.48 -6.02 -23.54
C PRO A 175 1.19 -7.40 -22.95
N ALA A 176 1.71 -7.69 -21.76
CA ALA A 176 1.45 -8.96 -21.06
C ALA A 176 -0.04 -9.18 -20.77
N ALA A 177 -0.76 -8.13 -20.31
CA ALA A 177 -2.20 -8.21 -20.07
C ALA A 177 -2.97 -8.49 -21.36
N LYS A 178 -2.62 -7.81 -22.47
CA LYS A 178 -3.27 -8.02 -23.78
C LYS A 178 -3.03 -9.43 -24.34
N ALA A 179 -1.86 -9.99 -24.06
CA ALA A 179 -1.53 -11.36 -24.44
C ALA A 179 -2.16 -12.43 -23.53
N GLY A 180 -2.84 -12.04 -22.45
CA GLY A 180 -3.49 -12.98 -21.53
C GLY A 180 -2.59 -13.60 -20.47
N ILE A 181 -1.39 -13.03 -20.25
CA ILE A 181 -0.56 -13.37 -19.08
C ILE A 181 -1.31 -12.93 -17.82
N SER A 182 -1.28 -13.78 -16.81
CA SER A 182 -2.06 -13.61 -15.58
C SER A 182 -1.20 -13.79 -14.33
N ARG A 183 -1.72 -13.34 -13.20
CA ARG A 183 -1.13 -13.61 -11.88
C ARG A 183 -1.02 -15.13 -11.67
N ASN A 184 0.05 -15.56 -11.03
CA ASN A 184 0.48 -16.94 -10.78
C ASN A 184 0.98 -17.70 -12.03
N ASP A 185 1.13 -17.04 -13.18
CA ASP A 185 1.91 -17.62 -14.26
C ASP A 185 3.41 -17.58 -13.89
N SER A 186 4.15 -18.60 -14.26
CA SER A 186 5.60 -18.59 -14.17
C SER A 186 6.20 -18.51 -15.56
N ILE A 187 6.83 -17.39 -15.89
CA ILE A 187 7.47 -17.19 -17.19
C ILE A 187 8.79 -17.91 -17.20
N ILE A 188 8.95 -18.87 -18.10
CA ILE A 188 10.11 -19.77 -18.17
C ILE A 188 10.99 -19.54 -19.40
N LYS A 189 10.44 -18.88 -20.44
CA LYS A 189 11.20 -18.65 -21.68
C LYS A 189 10.62 -17.49 -22.48
N VAL A 190 11.49 -16.74 -23.16
CA VAL A 190 11.10 -15.72 -24.14
C VAL A 190 11.90 -15.97 -25.43
N ASP A 191 11.21 -16.30 -26.51
CA ASP A 191 11.78 -16.83 -27.76
C ASP A 191 12.69 -18.05 -27.48
N GLN A 192 13.99 -17.90 -27.66
CA GLN A 192 14.98 -18.96 -27.41
C GLN A 192 15.76 -18.75 -26.09
N VAL A 193 15.43 -17.73 -25.30
CA VAL A 193 16.12 -17.38 -24.06
C VAL A 193 15.37 -17.93 -22.86
N ASP A 194 16.02 -18.83 -22.12
CA ASP A 194 15.45 -19.34 -20.86
C ASP A 194 15.42 -18.23 -19.80
N VAL A 195 14.33 -18.17 -19.06
CA VAL A 195 14.10 -17.24 -17.96
C VAL A 195 14.17 -18.04 -16.66
N ASN A 196 15.25 -17.87 -15.91
CA ASN A 196 15.45 -18.51 -14.61
C ASN A 196 15.25 -17.53 -13.46
N THR A 197 15.38 -16.25 -13.74
CA THR A 197 15.26 -15.16 -12.77
C THR A 197 14.47 -13.99 -13.34
N PRO A 198 13.91 -13.11 -12.50
CA PRO A 198 13.34 -11.83 -12.93
C PRO A 198 14.29 -10.99 -13.80
N ASP A 199 15.59 -11.00 -13.49
CA ASP A 199 16.58 -10.22 -14.24
C ASP A 199 16.76 -10.72 -15.69
N ASP A 200 16.65 -12.03 -15.91
CA ASP A 200 16.68 -12.62 -17.26
C ASP A 200 15.49 -12.10 -18.09
N LEU A 201 14.31 -12.06 -17.49
CA LEU A 201 13.12 -11.52 -18.16
C LEU A 201 13.28 -10.03 -18.48
N ILE A 202 13.77 -9.23 -17.55
CA ILE A 202 14.03 -7.81 -17.78
C ILE A 202 15.01 -7.61 -18.94
N ALA A 203 16.10 -8.39 -18.96
CA ALA A 203 17.14 -8.29 -19.98
C ALA A 203 16.60 -8.63 -21.38
N VAL A 204 15.87 -9.75 -21.52
CA VAL A 204 15.32 -10.19 -22.81
C VAL A 204 14.21 -9.27 -23.32
N VAL A 205 13.35 -8.77 -22.44
CA VAL A 205 12.30 -7.78 -22.79
C VAL A 205 12.93 -6.47 -23.28
N ARG A 206 13.95 -5.97 -22.58
CA ARG A 206 14.66 -4.74 -22.99
C ARG A 206 15.30 -4.87 -24.36
N LYS A 207 15.94 -6.02 -24.65
CA LYS A 207 16.60 -6.30 -25.94
C LYS A 207 15.60 -6.39 -27.10
N ASN A 208 14.36 -6.80 -26.83
CA ASN A 208 13.34 -7.02 -27.86
C ASN A 208 12.25 -5.96 -27.88
N LYS A 209 12.47 -4.81 -27.26
CA LYS A 209 11.50 -3.69 -27.28
C LYS A 209 11.10 -3.33 -28.70
N GLY A 210 9.79 -3.24 -28.95
CA GLY A 210 9.19 -2.92 -30.26
C GLY A 210 9.07 -4.14 -31.19
N LYS A 211 9.31 -5.35 -30.69
CA LYS A 211 9.15 -6.62 -31.45
C LYS A 211 8.05 -7.46 -30.82
N SER A 212 7.51 -8.39 -31.62
CA SER A 212 6.70 -9.50 -31.12
C SER A 212 7.60 -10.64 -30.69
N VAL A 213 7.40 -11.18 -29.48
CA VAL A 213 8.17 -12.29 -28.92
C VAL A 213 7.22 -13.41 -28.48
N ASN A 214 7.68 -14.65 -28.56
CA ASN A 214 6.94 -15.80 -28.01
C ASN A 214 7.34 -16.00 -26.54
N VAL A 215 6.35 -15.98 -25.65
CA VAL A 215 6.54 -16.18 -24.20
C VAL A 215 5.99 -17.52 -23.80
N GLU A 216 6.86 -18.41 -23.27
CA GLU A 216 6.44 -19.67 -22.67
C GLU A 216 6.31 -19.50 -21.15
N TYR A 217 5.23 -20.01 -20.60
CA TYR A 217 4.92 -19.92 -19.17
C TYR A 217 4.24 -21.18 -18.66
N ILE A 218 4.25 -21.36 -17.34
CA ILE A 218 3.53 -22.44 -16.65
C ILE A 218 2.31 -21.82 -15.95
N ARG A 219 1.14 -22.36 -16.26
CA ARG A 219 -0.15 -22.02 -15.60
C ARG A 219 -0.79 -23.29 -15.08
N GLY A 220 -1.05 -23.38 -13.78
CA GLY A 220 -1.67 -24.55 -13.17
C GLY A 220 -0.92 -25.86 -13.47
N GLY A 221 0.41 -25.82 -13.53
CA GLY A 221 1.26 -26.97 -13.85
C GLY A 221 1.35 -27.32 -15.33
N LYS A 222 0.65 -26.60 -16.22
CA LYS A 222 0.70 -26.81 -17.68
C LYS A 222 1.58 -25.78 -18.35
N LYS A 223 2.38 -26.23 -19.30
CA LYS A 223 3.21 -25.35 -20.14
C LYS A 223 2.36 -24.79 -21.28
N GLU A 224 2.34 -23.49 -21.41
CA GLU A 224 1.62 -22.74 -22.44
C GLU A 224 2.54 -21.74 -23.12
N SER A 225 2.15 -21.20 -24.26
CA SER A 225 2.89 -20.14 -24.94
C SER A 225 1.96 -19.13 -25.60
N VAL A 226 2.43 -17.88 -25.69
CA VAL A 226 1.66 -16.79 -26.30
C VAL A 226 2.62 -15.76 -26.93
N ALA A 227 2.19 -15.15 -28.04
CA ALA A 227 2.89 -14.02 -28.63
C ALA A 227 2.57 -12.72 -27.86
N VAL A 228 3.61 -11.93 -27.57
CA VAL A 228 3.52 -10.65 -26.86
C VAL A 228 4.20 -9.57 -27.69
N ASP A 229 3.47 -8.49 -28.00
CA ASP A 229 3.99 -7.32 -28.71
C ASP A 229 4.56 -6.33 -27.68
N LEU A 230 5.90 -6.18 -27.65
CA LEU A 230 6.65 -5.39 -26.65
C LEU A 230 6.72 -3.90 -26.97
#